data_a25800b0ac02b536364fc6e3ba83c785
#
_entry.id   a25800b0ac02b536364fc6e3ba83c785
#
_cell.length_a   1.000
_cell.length_b   1.000
_cell.length_c   1.000
_cell.angle_alpha   90.00
_cell.angle_beta   90.00
_cell.angle_gamma   90.00
#
_symmetry.space_group_name_H-M   'P 1'
#
loop_
_entity.id
_entity.type
_entity.pdbx_description
1 polymer ?
#
loop_
_entity_poly.entity_id
_entity_poly.type
_entity_poly.pdbx_seq_one_letter_code
_entity_poly.pdbx_strand_id
1 'polypeptide(L)'
;MEERRYVVIADDLTGSNDTGIQFLEAGYRSLVILDPAELSSLEDHGATVVDTESRNVDAAEAARVMDAVADYLEPMRGRRIVYKKVDSTLRGNIAVEVAVLEHRLGLPVTVFAPAYPRNGRTVRDGLLLLDGVPVAETEMGRDPRKPVVTSSLQKTLRGEEGWETVRHVARDAIRNGYIPRILSEAGGRGTFSFDGETEEDLRSIVAGVTEVAAPEDVLWVGSAGLAAALVTPKPVLLVVGSLSQKSVDQARYVSGRGIAHPVPVDVETLLECRDDEVRRASAAVTAILRSGRNALLSSSFDAEQSPVRRSADEAQGISRALAAIVAQVLRNVGTGGLFVTGGEVAVEVVRALGGRGVRLVREVEPGIPLVRLLGGPHDGLPVVTKAGGFGGEATMANCVDALLLNEKNRRRGIE
;
A
#
# COMPACT_ATOMS: atom_id res chain seq x y z
N MET A 1 -12.52 10.64 7.93
CA MET A 1 -11.27 9.97 8.32
C MET A 1 -10.21 11.05 8.40
N GLU A 2 -9.57 11.20 9.56
CA GLU A 2 -8.43 12.10 9.70
C GLU A 2 -7.32 11.71 8.71
N GLU A 3 -6.65 12.71 8.20
CA GLU A 3 -5.52 12.53 7.27
C GLU A 3 -4.37 11.82 8.00
N ARG A 4 -3.80 10.80 7.37
CA ARG A 4 -2.64 10.09 7.93
C ARG A 4 -1.46 11.04 8.02
N ARG A 5 -0.79 11.03 9.16
CA ARG A 5 0.36 11.89 9.47
C ARG A 5 1.55 11.02 9.79
N TYR A 6 2.69 11.38 9.26
CA TYR A 6 3.92 10.62 9.40
C TYR A 6 4.98 11.42 10.13
N VAL A 7 5.71 10.75 11.01
CA VAL A 7 7.00 11.23 11.51
C VAL A 7 8.07 10.25 11.09
N VAL A 8 9.03 10.74 10.32
CA VAL A 8 10.16 9.96 9.82
C VAL A 8 11.38 10.36 10.59
N ILE A 9 12.12 9.41 11.15
CA ILE A 9 13.38 9.64 11.86
C ILE A 9 14.49 9.08 10.98
N ALA A 10 15.33 9.94 10.44
CA ALA A 10 16.43 9.58 9.56
C ALA A 10 17.79 9.85 10.23
N ASP A 11 18.78 9.08 9.88
CA ASP A 11 20.12 9.10 10.47
C ASP A 11 21.10 10.06 9.75
N ASP A 12 20.71 10.58 8.57
CA ASP A 12 21.46 11.59 7.82
C ASP A 12 20.56 12.41 6.88
N LEU A 13 21.03 13.60 6.49
CA LEU A 13 20.28 14.54 5.65
C LEU A 13 19.95 13.99 4.25
N THR A 14 20.86 13.24 3.67
CA THR A 14 20.63 12.63 2.34
C THR A 14 19.48 11.63 2.40
N GLY A 15 19.46 10.77 3.41
CA GLY A 15 18.37 9.82 3.67
C GLY A 15 17.05 10.52 4.03
N SER A 16 17.12 11.63 4.77
CA SER A 16 15.97 12.48 5.08
C SER A 16 15.31 12.99 3.80
N ASN A 17 16.10 13.56 2.90
CA ASN A 17 15.62 14.10 1.62
C ASN A 17 15.08 12.99 0.70
N ASP A 18 15.82 11.87 0.56
CA ASP A 18 15.42 10.71 -0.26
C ASP A 18 14.09 10.11 0.20
N THR A 19 13.86 10.10 1.50
CA THR A 19 12.59 9.61 2.06
C THR A 19 11.50 10.68 1.99
N GLY A 20 11.80 11.92 2.31
CA GLY A 20 10.86 13.04 2.29
C GLY A 20 10.22 13.25 0.91
N ILE A 21 10.99 13.04 -0.17
CA ILE A 21 10.47 13.15 -1.53
C ILE A 21 9.41 12.09 -1.85
N GLN A 22 9.49 10.87 -1.26
CA GLN A 22 8.49 9.83 -1.47
C GLN A 22 7.11 10.26 -0.93
N PHE A 23 7.09 10.94 0.21
CA PHE A 23 5.86 11.52 0.77
C PHE A 23 5.33 12.67 -0.08
N LEU A 24 6.22 13.56 -0.56
CA LEU A 24 5.85 14.66 -1.43
C LEU A 24 5.23 14.17 -2.75
N GLU A 25 5.85 13.18 -3.39
CA GLU A 25 5.33 12.56 -4.63
C GLU A 25 3.99 11.84 -4.42
N ALA A 26 3.77 11.29 -3.22
CA ALA A 26 2.50 10.70 -2.85
C ALA A 26 1.41 11.74 -2.52
N GLY A 27 1.74 13.04 -2.52
CA GLY A 27 0.79 14.14 -2.31
C GLY A 27 0.74 14.68 -0.88
N TYR A 28 1.60 14.23 0.03
CA TYR A 28 1.71 14.81 1.36
C TYR A 28 2.53 16.12 1.33
N ARG A 29 2.20 17.06 2.22
CA ARG A 29 3.14 18.15 2.55
C ARG A 29 4.30 17.51 3.33
N SER A 30 5.52 17.65 2.84
CA SER A 30 6.71 17.04 3.45
C SER A 30 7.70 18.11 3.86
N LEU A 31 8.23 18.00 5.07
CA LEU A 31 9.20 18.92 5.66
C LEU A 31 10.33 18.12 6.29
N VAL A 32 11.57 18.56 6.08
CA VAL A 32 12.76 18.05 6.79
C VAL A 32 13.19 19.06 7.83
N ILE A 33 13.36 18.62 9.07
CA ILE A 33 13.85 19.42 10.21
C ILE A 33 15.14 18.82 10.75
N LEU A 34 16.00 19.67 11.31
CA LEU A 34 17.29 19.28 11.89
C LEU A 34 17.26 19.24 13.43
N ASP A 35 16.24 19.85 14.03
CA ASP A 35 16.04 19.88 15.48
C ASP A 35 14.73 19.16 15.84
N PRO A 36 14.78 18.04 16.58
CA PRO A 36 13.57 17.35 17.03
C PRO A 36 12.62 18.24 17.86
N ALA A 37 13.12 19.28 18.53
CA ALA A 37 12.28 20.20 19.30
C ALA A 37 11.25 20.93 18.44
N GLU A 38 11.53 21.13 17.16
CA GLU A 38 10.60 21.72 16.20
C GLU A 38 9.34 20.88 15.97
N LEU A 39 9.35 19.56 16.28
CA LEU A 39 8.15 18.70 16.16
C LEU A 39 6.96 19.21 16.96
N SER A 40 7.20 19.91 18.07
CA SER A 40 6.14 20.44 18.94
C SER A 40 5.58 21.79 18.46
N SER A 41 6.33 22.53 17.66
CA SER A 41 5.99 23.88 17.20
C SER A 41 5.43 23.94 15.79
N LEU A 42 5.68 22.88 14.99
CA LEU A 42 5.30 22.86 13.58
C LEU A 42 3.81 22.64 13.40
N GLU A 43 3.23 23.46 12.53
CA GLU A 43 1.91 23.18 11.98
C GLU A 43 1.86 21.77 11.37
N ASP A 44 0.68 21.25 11.33
CA ASP A 44 0.37 19.90 10.97
C ASP A 44 0.68 19.55 9.51
N HIS A 45 1.94 19.19 9.24
CA HIS A 45 2.36 18.67 7.94
C HIS A 45 2.00 17.18 7.81
N GLY A 46 1.64 16.73 6.60
CA GLY A 46 1.33 15.34 6.31
C GLY A 46 2.51 14.40 6.62
N ALA A 47 3.75 14.85 6.39
CA ALA A 47 4.96 14.13 6.76
C ALA A 47 6.04 15.08 7.28
N THR A 48 6.56 14.82 8.48
CA THR A 48 7.73 15.53 9.03
C THR A 48 8.89 14.55 9.13
N VAL A 49 10.00 14.88 8.50
CA VAL A 49 11.25 14.10 8.56
C VAL A 49 12.20 14.80 9.53
N VAL A 50 12.63 14.10 10.56
CA VAL A 50 13.64 14.55 11.52
C VAL A 50 14.97 13.96 11.11
N ASP A 51 15.92 14.79 10.75
CA ASP A 51 17.30 14.40 10.57
C ASP A 51 18.03 14.44 11.91
N THR A 52 18.63 13.34 12.29
CA THR A 52 19.28 13.20 13.59
C THR A 52 20.79 13.21 13.52
N GLU A 53 21.37 13.20 12.31
CA GLU A 53 22.82 13.12 12.07
C GLU A 53 23.52 11.98 12.88
N SER A 54 22.77 10.91 13.20
CA SER A 54 23.20 9.84 14.11
C SER A 54 23.98 8.72 13.43
N ARG A 55 24.12 8.72 12.09
CA ARG A 55 24.78 7.65 11.34
C ARG A 55 26.22 7.42 11.75
N ASN A 56 26.99 8.49 11.93
CA ASN A 56 28.43 8.44 12.11
C ASN A 56 28.90 8.63 13.55
N VAL A 57 28.00 8.80 14.50
CA VAL A 57 28.33 8.86 15.92
C VAL A 57 28.51 7.46 16.52
N ASP A 58 29.00 7.36 17.75
CA ASP A 58 29.04 6.07 18.44
C ASP A 58 27.64 5.58 18.88
N ALA A 59 27.56 4.32 19.29
CA ALA A 59 26.28 3.71 19.63
C ALA A 59 25.62 4.37 20.86
N ALA A 60 26.41 4.83 21.84
CA ALA A 60 25.90 5.48 23.04
C ALA A 60 25.32 6.86 22.73
N GLU A 61 25.97 7.60 21.83
CA GLU A 61 25.46 8.89 21.35
C GLU A 61 24.19 8.70 20.51
N ALA A 62 24.20 7.72 19.58
CA ALA A 62 23.01 7.39 18.80
C ALA A 62 21.81 7.02 19.70
N ALA A 63 22.04 6.25 20.77
CA ALA A 63 21.00 5.94 21.75
C ALA A 63 20.44 7.20 22.43
N ARG A 64 21.31 8.13 22.85
CA ARG A 64 20.89 9.39 23.49
C ARG A 64 20.08 10.28 22.54
N VAL A 65 20.50 10.37 21.30
CA VAL A 65 19.76 11.11 20.26
C VAL A 65 18.37 10.51 20.05
N MET A 66 18.28 9.17 19.93
CA MET A 66 16.97 8.50 19.76
C MET A 66 16.08 8.66 21.00
N ASP A 67 16.65 8.61 22.18
CA ASP A 67 15.92 8.80 23.42
C ASP A 67 15.31 10.21 23.49
N ALA A 68 16.08 11.24 23.15
CA ALA A 68 15.61 12.61 23.05
C ALA A 68 14.51 12.79 21.98
N VAL A 69 14.63 12.14 20.81
CA VAL A 69 13.58 12.15 19.77
C VAL A 69 12.31 11.48 20.30
N ALA A 70 12.44 10.40 21.04
CA ALA A 70 11.30 9.66 21.58
C ALA A 70 10.45 10.51 22.54
N ASP A 71 11.05 11.44 23.29
CA ASP A 71 10.33 12.39 24.16
C ASP A 71 9.28 13.21 23.37
N TYR A 72 9.59 13.58 22.12
CA TYR A 72 8.67 14.32 21.26
C TYR A 72 7.66 13.39 20.56
N LEU A 73 7.98 12.10 20.38
CA LEU A 73 7.12 11.14 19.72
C LEU A 73 6.07 10.54 20.66
N GLU A 74 6.38 10.32 21.92
CA GLU A 74 5.47 9.74 22.90
C GLU A 74 4.09 10.42 22.96
N PRO A 75 3.98 11.76 22.98
CA PRO A 75 2.70 12.46 22.96
C PRO A 75 1.90 12.26 21.66
N MET A 76 2.57 11.85 20.59
CA MET A 76 1.98 11.64 19.25
C MET A 76 1.62 10.18 18.99
N ARG A 77 1.92 9.28 19.92
CA ARG A 77 1.66 7.83 19.80
C ARG A 77 0.19 7.57 19.51
N GLY A 78 -0.08 6.65 18.57
CA GLY A 78 -1.41 6.32 18.10
C GLY A 78 -2.11 7.39 17.25
N ARG A 79 -1.44 8.54 17.04
CA ARG A 79 -1.95 9.64 16.17
C ARG A 79 -1.13 9.83 14.91
N ARG A 80 0.11 9.35 14.91
CA ARG A 80 1.04 9.46 13.79
C ARG A 80 1.66 8.10 13.48
N ILE A 81 1.95 7.88 12.23
CA ILE A 81 2.71 6.71 11.77
C ILE A 81 4.19 7.03 11.95
N VAL A 82 4.88 6.22 12.73
CA VAL A 82 6.32 6.38 13.00
C VAL A 82 7.12 5.54 12.00
N TYR A 83 8.02 6.19 11.31
CA TYR A 83 8.93 5.58 10.33
C TYR A 83 10.38 5.83 10.72
N LYS A 84 11.15 4.78 11.00
CA LYS A 84 12.60 4.87 11.15
C LYS A 84 13.26 4.62 9.80
N LYS A 85 13.80 5.70 9.21
CA LYS A 85 14.62 5.60 8.00
C LYS A 85 16.00 5.06 8.35
N VAL A 86 16.41 4.03 7.62
CA VAL A 86 17.74 3.43 7.69
C VAL A 86 18.44 3.50 6.34
N ASP A 87 19.75 3.46 6.36
CA ASP A 87 20.53 3.39 5.12
C ASP A 87 20.21 2.12 4.34
N SER A 88 19.97 2.24 3.04
CA SER A 88 19.62 1.10 2.17
C SER A 88 20.77 0.09 1.99
N THR A 89 21.96 0.40 2.53
CA THR A 89 23.12 -0.49 2.58
C THR A 89 23.48 -0.91 4.01
N LEU A 90 22.60 -0.69 4.99
CA LEU A 90 22.72 -1.08 6.41
C LEU A 90 23.88 -0.41 7.18
N ARG A 91 24.37 0.75 6.74
CA ARG A 91 25.32 1.54 7.53
C ARG A 91 24.60 2.25 8.69
N GLY A 92 25.35 2.59 9.72
CA GLY A 92 24.85 3.37 10.86
C GLY A 92 24.59 2.55 12.12
N ASN A 93 23.79 3.10 13.01
CA ASN A 93 23.53 2.58 14.35
C ASN A 93 22.14 1.88 14.44
N ILE A 94 21.74 1.14 13.39
CA ILE A 94 20.37 0.61 13.20
C ILE A 94 19.89 -0.16 14.43
N ALA A 95 20.71 -1.08 14.96
CA ALA A 95 20.31 -1.92 16.10
C ALA A 95 19.90 -1.09 17.32
N VAL A 96 20.76 -0.15 17.73
CA VAL A 96 20.53 0.64 18.92
C VAL A 96 19.40 1.64 18.75
N GLU A 97 19.32 2.28 17.58
CA GLU A 97 18.27 3.24 17.27
C GLU A 97 16.88 2.59 17.25
N VAL A 98 16.75 1.42 16.63
CA VAL A 98 15.50 0.67 16.61
C VAL A 98 15.14 0.16 18.01
N ALA A 99 16.12 -0.35 18.76
CA ALA A 99 15.88 -0.85 20.12
C ALA A 99 15.37 0.25 21.07
N VAL A 100 15.93 1.46 21.00
CA VAL A 100 15.44 2.61 21.79
C VAL A 100 14.00 2.96 21.41
N LEU A 101 13.69 3.06 20.11
CA LEU A 101 12.34 3.37 19.65
C LEU A 101 11.32 2.29 20.01
N GLU A 102 11.68 1.01 19.89
CA GLU A 102 10.82 -0.11 20.33
C GLU A 102 10.50 -0.02 21.82
N HIS A 103 11.53 0.24 22.65
CA HIS A 103 11.38 0.35 24.09
C HIS A 103 10.51 1.55 24.49
N ARG A 104 10.84 2.73 23.96
CA ARG A 104 10.17 4.01 24.32
C ARG A 104 8.75 4.09 23.80
N LEU A 105 8.52 3.71 22.55
CA LEU A 105 7.21 3.82 21.93
C LEU A 105 6.29 2.65 22.27
N GLY A 106 6.85 1.47 22.59
CA GLY A 106 6.07 0.27 22.96
C GLY A 106 5.04 -0.13 21.90
N LEU A 107 5.33 0.15 20.62
CA LEU A 107 4.46 -0.25 19.51
C LEU A 107 4.45 -1.78 19.38
N PRO A 108 3.29 -2.42 19.13
CA PRO A 108 3.20 -3.87 19.16
C PRO A 108 3.99 -4.57 18.05
N VAL A 109 4.14 -3.94 16.90
CA VAL A 109 4.79 -4.54 15.72
C VAL A 109 5.94 -3.67 15.25
N THR A 110 7.10 -4.27 14.98
CA THR A 110 8.20 -3.66 14.24
C THR A 110 8.36 -4.37 12.90
N VAL A 111 8.32 -3.60 11.82
CA VAL A 111 8.54 -4.06 10.43
C VAL A 111 9.89 -3.59 9.96
N PHE A 112 10.81 -4.50 9.63
CA PHE A 112 12.12 -4.19 9.07
C PHE A 112 12.23 -4.67 7.62
N ALA A 113 12.13 -3.74 6.68
CA ALA A 113 12.20 -4.01 5.23
C ALA A 113 13.06 -2.93 4.53
N PRO A 114 14.40 -3.03 4.61
CA PRO A 114 15.32 -2.01 4.09
C PRO A 114 15.55 -2.06 2.59
N ALA A 115 14.96 -3.00 1.86
CA ALA A 115 15.12 -3.13 0.41
C ALA A 115 14.76 -1.84 -0.33
N TYR A 116 15.51 -1.57 -1.41
CA TYR A 116 15.24 -0.50 -2.37
C TYR A 116 15.53 -1.02 -3.79
N PRO A 117 14.62 -1.86 -4.34
CA PRO A 117 14.86 -2.60 -5.58
C PRO A 117 15.19 -1.69 -6.76
N ARG A 118 14.53 -0.53 -6.85
CA ARG A 118 14.76 0.49 -7.88
C ARG A 118 16.23 0.96 -7.95
N ASN A 119 16.95 0.86 -6.84
CA ASN A 119 18.36 1.22 -6.72
C ASN A 119 19.28 -0.01 -6.54
N GLY A 120 18.83 -1.21 -6.92
CA GLY A 120 19.65 -2.43 -6.85
C GLY A 120 19.84 -3.01 -5.44
N ARG A 121 19.13 -2.49 -4.41
CA ARG A 121 19.18 -3.03 -3.05
C ARG A 121 18.01 -3.97 -2.86
N THR A 122 18.30 -5.28 -2.86
CA THR A 122 17.28 -6.33 -2.69
C THR A 122 17.54 -7.13 -1.43
N VAL A 123 16.51 -7.76 -0.88
CA VAL A 123 16.66 -8.72 0.22
C VAL A 123 16.16 -10.07 -0.23
N ARG A 124 17.01 -11.08 -0.08
CA ARG A 124 16.70 -12.48 -0.37
C ARG A 124 17.20 -13.37 0.75
N ASP A 125 16.33 -14.25 1.23
CA ASP A 125 16.64 -15.20 2.31
C ASP A 125 17.23 -14.49 3.57
N GLY A 126 16.71 -13.29 3.88
CA GLY A 126 17.13 -12.45 4.99
C GLY A 126 18.48 -11.73 4.79
N LEU A 127 19.08 -11.80 3.61
CA LEU A 127 20.32 -11.11 3.28
C LEU A 127 20.10 -9.92 2.37
N LEU A 128 20.63 -8.75 2.76
CA LEU A 128 20.65 -7.58 1.88
C LEU A 128 21.76 -7.74 0.84
N LEU A 129 21.36 -7.58 -0.42
CA LEU A 129 22.23 -7.63 -1.59
C LEU A 129 22.29 -6.24 -2.24
N LEU A 130 23.47 -5.82 -2.64
CA LEU A 130 23.73 -4.67 -3.50
C LEU A 130 24.12 -5.20 -4.89
N ASP A 131 23.26 -4.97 -5.87
CA ASP A 131 23.42 -5.50 -7.23
C ASP A 131 23.70 -7.01 -7.28
N GLY A 132 23.04 -7.76 -6.39
CA GLY A 132 23.15 -9.21 -6.28
C GLY A 132 24.31 -9.73 -5.42
N VAL A 133 25.15 -8.85 -4.86
CA VAL A 133 26.28 -9.20 -3.98
C VAL A 133 25.89 -8.90 -2.52
N PRO A 134 26.16 -9.81 -1.55
CA PRO A 134 25.93 -9.51 -0.13
C PRO A 134 26.60 -8.19 0.28
N VAL A 135 25.85 -7.29 0.91
CA VAL A 135 26.30 -5.90 1.13
C VAL A 135 27.60 -5.82 1.94
N ALA A 136 27.81 -6.73 2.88
CA ALA A 136 29.06 -6.78 3.67
C ALA A 136 30.30 -7.18 2.82
N GLU A 137 30.11 -7.77 1.65
CA GLU A 137 31.19 -8.16 0.73
C GLU A 137 31.53 -7.06 -0.29
N THR A 138 30.72 -5.99 -0.33
CA THR A 138 30.92 -4.83 -1.22
C THR A 138 31.85 -3.79 -0.59
N GLU A 139 31.96 -2.62 -1.25
CA GLU A 139 32.68 -1.46 -0.66
C GLU A 139 32.05 -0.99 0.66
N MET A 140 30.77 -1.32 0.91
CA MET A 140 30.10 -0.96 2.17
C MET A 140 30.71 -1.70 3.39
N GLY A 141 31.17 -2.93 3.21
CA GLY A 141 31.92 -3.67 4.24
C GLY A 141 33.28 -3.05 4.58
N ARG A 142 33.77 -2.15 3.74
CA ARG A 142 35.05 -1.43 3.89
C ARG A 142 34.87 0.07 4.11
N ASP A 143 33.66 0.53 4.39
CA ASP A 143 33.40 1.94 4.70
C ASP A 143 34.27 2.39 5.87
N PRO A 144 35.04 3.49 5.75
CA PRO A 144 36.01 3.88 6.77
C PRO A 144 35.39 4.40 8.06
N ARG A 145 34.11 4.78 8.03
CA ARG A 145 33.41 5.34 9.20
C ARG A 145 32.47 4.32 9.85
N LYS A 146 31.67 3.64 9.04
CA LYS A 146 30.65 2.67 9.50
C LYS A 146 30.64 1.44 8.58
N PRO A 147 31.65 0.56 8.68
CA PRO A 147 31.69 -0.66 7.87
C PRO A 147 30.50 -1.56 8.19
N VAL A 148 29.91 -2.13 7.15
CA VAL A 148 28.80 -3.08 7.26
C VAL A 148 29.38 -4.47 7.53
N VAL A 149 29.21 -4.94 8.76
CA VAL A 149 29.80 -6.20 9.21
C VAL A 149 28.96 -7.44 8.90
N THR A 150 27.68 -7.25 8.57
CA THR A 150 26.78 -8.36 8.22
C THR A 150 25.77 -7.93 7.16
N SER A 151 25.43 -8.86 6.27
CA SER A 151 24.33 -8.69 5.31
C SER A 151 22.99 -9.19 5.85
N SER A 152 22.99 -9.91 6.98
CA SER A 152 21.77 -10.46 7.58
C SER A 152 20.94 -9.38 8.27
N LEU A 153 19.68 -9.27 7.88
CA LEU A 153 18.72 -8.32 8.49
C LEU A 153 18.51 -8.59 9.98
N GLN A 154 18.38 -9.86 10.34
CA GLN A 154 18.13 -10.26 11.73
C GLN A 154 19.34 -9.91 12.61
N LYS A 155 20.56 -10.21 12.18
CA LYS A 155 21.78 -9.85 12.89
C LYS A 155 22.03 -8.34 12.93
N THR A 156 21.63 -7.62 11.90
CA THR A 156 21.67 -6.15 11.88
C THR A 156 20.84 -5.54 13.01
N LEU A 157 19.67 -6.13 13.31
CA LEU A 157 18.79 -5.61 14.38
C LEU A 157 19.18 -6.06 15.79
N ARG A 158 19.72 -7.27 15.96
CA ARG A 158 19.87 -7.88 17.30
C ARG A 158 21.28 -8.41 17.60
N GLY A 159 22.21 -8.30 16.65
CA GLY A 159 23.54 -8.89 16.78
C GLY A 159 23.53 -10.41 16.71
N GLU A 160 24.65 -11.02 17.07
CA GLU A 160 24.85 -12.48 16.98
C GLU A 160 24.09 -13.27 18.07
N GLU A 161 23.78 -12.64 19.21
CA GLU A 161 23.14 -13.31 20.37
C GLU A 161 21.62 -13.14 20.46
N GLY A 162 21.01 -12.37 19.58
CA GLY A 162 19.58 -12.06 19.68
C GLY A 162 18.80 -12.16 18.39
N TRP A 163 19.44 -12.56 17.30
CA TRP A 163 18.83 -12.54 15.98
C TRP A 163 17.58 -13.45 15.85
N GLU A 164 17.49 -14.52 16.64
CA GLU A 164 16.36 -15.44 16.66
C GLU A 164 15.05 -14.78 17.15
N THR A 165 15.14 -13.66 17.86
CA THR A 165 13.96 -12.91 18.30
C THR A 165 13.29 -12.15 17.17
N VAL A 166 13.97 -11.99 16.04
CA VAL A 166 13.43 -11.39 14.81
C VAL A 166 12.88 -12.48 13.91
N ARG A 167 11.60 -12.46 13.67
CA ARG A 167 10.94 -13.40 12.74
C ARG A 167 11.16 -12.95 11.30
N HIS A 168 11.85 -13.79 10.53
CA HIS A 168 12.03 -13.50 9.11
C HIS A 168 10.84 -14.02 8.29
N VAL A 169 10.33 -13.17 7.38
CA VAL A 169 9.26 -13.49 6.44
C VAL A 169 9.86 -13.57 5.04
N ALA A 170 9.96 -14.78 4.54
CA ALA A 170 10.56 -15.06 3.24
C ALA A 170 9.65 -14.61 2.08
N ARG A 171 10.27 -14.37 0.92
CA ARG A 171 9.64 -13.92 -0.33
C ARG A 171 8.37 -14.70 -0.70
N ASP A 172 8.41 -16.03 -0.62
CA ASP A 172 7.28 -16.86 -1.02
C ASP A 172 6.07 -16.64 -0.10
N ALA A 173 6.28 -16.42 1.20
CA ALA A 173 5.22 -16.08 2.13
C ALA A 173 4.61 -14.68 1.82
N ILE A 174 5.43 -13.72 1.39
CA ILE A 174 4.99 -12.39 0.98
C ILE A 174 4.11 -12.50 -0.27
N ARG A 175 4.59 -13.16 -1.31
CA ARG A 175 3.90 -13.28 -2.60
C ARG A 175 2.63 -14.14 -2.54
N ASN A 176 2.56 -15.10 -1.62
CA ASN A 176 1.37 -15.90 -1.36
C ASN A 176 0.38 -15.25 -0.38
N GLY A 177 0.66 -14.03 0.12
CA GLY A 177 -0.23 -13.29 1.00
C GLY A 177 -0.34 -13.87 2.41
N TYR A 178 0.70 -14.55 2.92
CA TYR A 178 0.68 -15.19 4.26
C TYR A 178 1.05 -14.25 5.40
N ILE A 179 1.42 -12.99 5.13
CA ILE A 179 1.81 -12.01 6.17
C ILE A 179 0.73 -11.86 7.25
N PRO A 180 -0.57 -11.67 6.93
CA PRO A 180 -1.60 -11.53 7.97
C PRO A 180 -1.67 -12.73 8.90
N ARG A 181 -1.54 -13.93 8.36
CA ARG A 181 -1.53 -15.17 9.12
C ARG A 181 -0.30 -15.24 10.05
N ILE A 182 0.91 -14.96 9.52
CA ILE A 182 2.16 -15.01 10.28
C ILE A 182 2.14 -14.02 11.45
N LEU A 183 1.64 -12.79 11.25
CA LEU A 183 1.50 -11.80 12.29
C LEU A 183 0.44 -12.23 13.33
N SER A 184 -0.69 -12.78 12.89
CA SER A 184 -1.75 -13.27 13.79
C SER A 184 -1.29 -14.44 14.64
N GLU A 185 -0.53 -15.40 14.08
CA GLU A 185 0.09 -16.51 14.81
C GLU A 185 1.13 -16.04 15.84
N ALA A 186 1.69 -14.83 15.63
CA ALA A 186 2.56 -14.14 16.58
C ALA A 186 1.78 -13.36 17.67
N GLY A 187 0.46 -13.45 17.69
CA GLY A 187 -0.38 -12.65 18.59
C GLY A 187 -0.45 -11.17 18.23
N GLY A 188 -0.16 -10.81 16.98
CA GLY A 188 -0.15 -9.41 16.51
C GLY A 188 0.99 -8.59 17.11
N ARG A 189 2.08 -9.22 17.54
CA ARG A 189 3.21 -8.58 18.22
C ARG A 189 4.55 -9.17 17.78
N GLY A 190 5.60 -8.33 17.82
CA GLY A 190 6.97 -8.76 17.59
C GLY A 190 7.70 -7.97 16.51
N THR A 191 8.96 -8.32 16.33
CA THR A 191 9.83 -7.76 15.31
C THR A 191 9.93 -8.71 14.14
N PHE A 192 9.65 -8.20 12.94
CA PHE A 192 9.63 -8.97 11.70
C PHE A 192 10.58 -8.35 10.69
N SER A 193 11.45 -9.15 10.08
CA SER A 193 12.23 -8.78 8.91
C SER A 193 11.64 -9.42 7.65
N PHE A 194 11.79 -8.78 6.51
CA PHE A 194 11.13 -9.20 5.28
C PHE A 194 12.12 -9.26 4.11
N ASP A 195 11.97 -10.28 3.27
CA ASP A 195 12.53 -10.24 1.93
C ASP A 195 11.88 -9.14 1.09
N GLY A 196 12.56 -8.71 0.02
CA GLY A 196 12.04 -7.71 -0.91
C GLY A 196 12.94 -7.59 -2.12
N GLU A 197 12.53 -8.16 -3.23
CA GLU A 197 13.26 -8.11 -4.50
C GLU A 197 12.65 -7.11 -5.48
N THR A 198 11.38 -6.76 -5.28
CA THR A 198 10.62 -5.88 -6.15
C THR A 198 9.84 -4.82 -5.36
N GLU A 199 9.44 -3.73 -6.03
CA GLU A 199 8.54 -2.73 -5.44
C GLU A 199 7.17 -3.36 -5.09
N GLU A 200 6.76 -4.42 -5.81
CA GLU A 200 5.54 -5.17 -5.54
C GLU A 200 5.64 -5.95 -4.22
N ASP A 201 6.78 -6.55 -3.94
CA ASP A 201 7.04 -7.23 -2.66
C ASP A 201 6.87 -6.23 -1.50
N LEU A 202 7.45 -5.01 -1.62
CA LEU A 202 7.33 -3.98 -0.58
C LEU A 202 5.86 -3.52 -0.39
N ARG A 203 5.10 -3.35 -1.46
CA ARG A 203 3.66 -3.04 -1.37
C ARG A 203 2.87 -4.17 -0.70
N SER A 204 3.20 -5.41 -1.02
CA SER A 204 2.58 -6.60 -0.41
C SER A 204 2.88 -6.70 1.08
N ILE A 205 4.10 -6.32 1.52
CA ILE A 205 4.45 -6.22 2.93
C ILE A 205 3.54 -5.21 3.63
N VAL A 206 3.47 -3.99 3.12
CA VAL A 206 2.62 -2.94 3.72
C VAL A 206 1.15 -3.38 3.77
N ALA A 207 0.63 -3.92 2.66
CA ALA A 207 -0.75 -4.38 2.59
C ALA A 207 -1.04 -5.48 3.63
N GLY A 208 -0.18 -6.52 3.68
CA GLY A 208 -0.39 -7.65 4.59
C GLY A 208 -0.25 -7.26 6.08
N VAL A 209 0.68 -6.37 6.42
CA VAL A 209 0.82 -5.86 7.80
C VAL A 209 -0.41 -5.05 8.20
N THR A 210 -0.88 -4.16 7.31
CA THR A 210 -2.03 -3.28 7.61
C THR A 210 -3.39 -3.98 7.62
N GLU A 211 -3.46 -5.25 7.25
CA GLU A 211 -4.65 -6.09 7.48
C GLU A 211 -4.81 -6.52 8.95
N VAL A 212 -3.70 -6.56 9.71
CA VAL A 212 -3.67 -7.07 11.09
C VAL A 212 -3.42 -5.97 12.12
N ALA A 213 -2.61 -4.98 11.77
CA ALA A 213 -2.23 -3.89 12.66
C ALA A 213 -2.56 -2.53 12.03
N ALA A 214 -3.06 -1.58 12.82
CA ALA A 214 -3.20 -0.22 12.35
C ALA A 214 -1.79 0.35 12.05
N PRO A 215 -1.61 1.14 10.99
CA PRO A 215 -0.29 1.68 10.64
C PRO A 215 0.37 2.48 11.78
N GLU A 216 -0.44 3.09 12.65
CA GLU A 216 -0.04 3.87 13.83
C GLU A 216 0.48 2.97 14.98
N ASP A 217 0.16 1.67 14.96
CA ASP A 217 0.61 0.66 15.92
C ASP A 217 1.86 -0.09 15.45
N VAL A 218 2.47 0.34 14.33
CA VAL A 218 3.64 -0.28 13.72
C VAL A 218 4.82 0.69 13.73
N LEU A 219 5.97 0.24 14.24
CA LEU A 219 7.25 0.87 13.97
C LEU A 219 7.75 0.40 12.60
N TRP A 220 7.61 1.27 11.61
CA TRP A 220 8.09 1.01 10.26
C TRP A 220 9.57 1.33 10.16
N VAL A 221 10.40 0.35 9.81
CA VAL A 221 11.85 0.51 9.69
C VAL A 221 12.28 0.10 8.29
N GLY A 222 12.86 1.01 7.53
CA GLY A 222 13.28 0.72 6.17
C GLY A 222 13.98 1.86 5.45
N SER A 223 14.26 1.64 4.17
CA SER A 223 14.82 2.64 3.26
C SER A 223 13.70 3.48 2.61
N ALA A 224 14.06 4.35 1.64
CA ALA A 224 13.07 5.06 0.85
C ALA A 224 12.13 4.14 0.05
N GLY A 225 12.55 2.89 -0.23
CA GLY A 225 11.71 1.89 -0.90
C GLY A 225 10.46 1.51 -0.09
N LEU A 226 10.63 1.18 1.20
CA LEU A 226 9.49 0.88 2.07
C LEU A 226 8.63 2.14 2.31
N ALA A 227 9.26 3.33 2.45
CA ALA A 227 8.52 4.57 2.59
C ALA A 227 7.62 4.83 1.37
N ALA A 228 8.15 4.66 0.15
CA ALA A 228 7.37 4.76 -1.09
C ALA A 228 6.18 3.78 -1.10
N ALA A 229 6.41 2.52 -0.69
CA ALA A 229 5.36 1.52 -0.60
C ALA A 229 4.28 1.90 0.42
N LEU A 230 4.67 2.43 1.59
CA LEU A 230 3.76 2.83 2.67
C LEU A 230 2.83 3.98 2.25
N VAL A 231 3.29 4.88 1.39
CA VAL A 231 2.52 6.04 0.94
C VAL A 231 1.91 5.88 -0.45
N THR A 232 2.17 4.75 -1.12
CA THR A 232 1.55 4.47 -2.43
C THR A 232 0.03 4.55 -2.31
N PRO A 233 -0.66 5.28 -3.21
CA PRO A 233 -2.11 5.27 -3.24
C PRO A 233 -2.65 3.85 -3.36
N LYS A 234 -3.74 3.56 -2.64
CA LYS A 234 -4.38 2.25 -2.76
C LYS A 234 -4.85 2.03 -4.19
N PRO A 235 -4.70 0.80 -4.70
CA PRO A 235 -5.12 0.49 -6.07
C PRO A 235 -6.62 0.64 -6.26
N VAL A 236 -7.04 0.83 -7.51
CA VAL A 236 -8.43 1.00 -7.91
C VAL A 236 -9.00 -0.34 -8.39
N LEU A 237 -10.25 -0.63 -8.03
CA LEU A 237 -11.01 -1.73 -8.60
C LEU A 237 -11.96 -1.22 -9.70
N LEU A 238 -11.77 -1.70 -10.91
CA LEU A 238 -12.64 -1.43 -12.05
C LEU A 238 -13.64 -2.58 -12.21
N VAL A 239 -14.91 -2.27 -12.38
CA VAL A 239 -16.00 -3.22 -12.54
C VAL A 239 -16.73 -2.93 -13.85
N VAL A 240 -16.63 -3.83 -14.80
CA VAL A 240 -17.22 -3.69 -16.12
C VAL A 240 -18.33 -4.73 -16.30
N GLY A 241 -19.57 -4.27 -16.11
CA GLY A 241 -20.77 -5.08 -16.34
C GLY A 241 -21.54 -4.68 -17.61
N SER A 242 -21.06 -3.66 -18.34
CA SER A 242 -21.68 -3.19 -19.56
C SER A 242 -21.23 -4.01 -20.77
N LEU A 243 -22.17 -4.48 -21.56
CA LEU A 243 -21.93 -5.17 -22.85
C LEU A 243 -21.71 -4.19 -24.03
N SER A 244 -21.68 -2.86 -23.78
CA SER A 244 -21.45 -1.89 -24.86
C SER A 244 -20.05 -2.04 -25.43
N GLN A 245 -19.92 -1.96 -26.75
CA GLN A 245 -18.63 -2.05 -27.44
C GLN A 245 -17.62 -1.02 -26.86
N LYS A 246 -18.07 0.19 -26.58
CA LYS A 246 -17.22 1.22 -25.94
C LYS A 246 -16.64 0.77 -24.59
N SER A 247 -17.43 0.11 -23.74
CA SER A 247 -16.93 -0.37 -22.44
C SER A 247 -15.92 -1.49 -22.61
N VAL A 248 -16.10 -2.36 -23.61
CA VAL A 248 -15.16 -3.44 -23.95
C VAL A 248 -13.86 -2.85 -24.49
N ASP A 249 -13.93 -1.88 -25.41
CA ASP A 249 -12.74 -1.22 -25.97
C ASP A 249 -11.94 -0.46 -24.90
N GLN A 250 -12.62 0.22 -24.00
CA GLN A 250 -12.00 0.89 -22.85
C GLN A 250 -11.33 -0.10 -21.89
N ALA A 251 -11.96 -1.26 -21.64
CA ALA A 251 -11.39 -2.31 -20.81
C ALA A 251 -10.13 -2.91 -21.46
N ARG A 252 -10.16 -3.16 -22.78
CA ARG A 252 -8.99 -3.59 -23.55
C ARG A 252 -7.87 -2.56 -23.53
N TYR A 253 -8.19 -1.27 -23.64
CA TYR A 253 -7.23 -0.18 -23.58
C TYR A 253 -6.46 -0.16 -22.26
N VAL A 254 -7.15 -0.20 -21.12
CA VAL A 254 -6.49 -0.17 -19.79
C VAL A 254 -5.72 -1.46 -19.50
N SER A 255 -6.22 -2.61 -19.97
CA SER A 255 -5.54 -3.89 -19.82
C SER A 255 -4.28 -3.96 -20.71
N GLY A 256 -4.37 -3.61 -21.98
CA GLY A 256 -3.24 -3.66 -22.92
C GLY A 256 -2.11 -2.70 -22.57
N ARG A 257 -2.39 -1.66 -21.78
CA ARG A 257 -1.38 -0.71 -21.26
C ARG A 257 -0.88 -1.02 -19.85
N GLY A 258 -1.34 -2.12 -19.25
CA GLY A 258 -0.97 -2.50 -17.89
C GLY A 258 -1.49 -1.54 -16.81
N ILE A 259 -2.47 -0.68 -17.13
CA ILE A 259 -3.11 0.24 -16.16
C ILE A 259 -3.95 -0.53 -15.15
N ALA A 260 -4.63 -1.61 -15.61
CA ALA A 260 -5.37 -2.52 -14.76
C ALA A 260 -5.24 -3.97 -15.26
N HIS A 261 -5.19 -4.91 -14.32
CA HIS A 261 -5.02 -6.33 -14.62
C HIS A 261 -6.38 -7.01 -14.73
N PRO A 262 -6.68 -7.68 -15.86
CA PRO A 262 -7.99 -8.26 -16.11
C PRO A 262 -8.24 -9.51 -15.25
N VAL A 263 -9.46 -9.60 -14.74
CA VAL A 263 -10.07 -10.77 -14.13
C VAL A 263 -11.40 -11.00 -14.85
N PRO A 264 -11.41 -11.80 -15.91
CA PRO A 264 -12.64 -12.15 -16.59
C PRO A 264 -13.52 -13.00 -15.68
N VAL A 265 -14.82 -12.71 -15.69
CA VAL A 265 -15.85 -13.51 -15.04
C VAL A 265 -16.39 -14.49 -16.05
N ASP A 266 -16.33 -15.78 -15.74
CA ASP A 266 -16.98 -16.81 -16.52
C ASP A 266 -18.49 -16.76 -16.26
N VAL A 267 -19.22 -16.21 -17.22
CA VAL A 267 -20.64 -15.96 -17.07
C VAL A 267 -21.46 -17.25 -17.09
N GLU A 268 -21.03 -18.28 -17.83
CA GLU A 268 -21.70 -19.56 -17.83
C GLU A 268 -21.58 -20.26 -16.48
N THR A 269 -20.35 -20.35 -15.96
CA THR A 269 -20.11 -20.85 -14.58
C THR A 269 -20.85 -20.01 -13.53
N LEU A 270 -20.94 -18.68 -13.73
CA LEU A 270 -21.66 -17.80 -12.82
C LEU A 270 -23.17 -18.11 -12.78
N LEU A 271 -23.77 -18.47 -13.89
CA LEU A 271 -25.18 -18.81 -13.97
C LEU A 271 -25.47 -20.21 -13.43
N GLU A 272 -24.54 -21.15 -13.59
CA GLU A 272 -24.68 -22.54 -13.14
C GLU A 272 -24.26 -22.76 -11.69
N CYS A 273 -23.11 -22.19 -11.29
CA CYS A 273 -22.44 -22.38 -10.00
C CYS A 273 -21.95 -21.04 -9.43
N ARG A 274 -22.88 -20.13 -9.13
CA ARG A 274 -22.59 -18.74 -8.73
C ARG A 274 -21.53 -18.61 -7.66
N ASP A 275 -21.61 -19.41 -6.61
CA ASP A 275 -20.73 -19.27 -5.43
C ASP A 275 -19.28 -19.64 -5.74
N ASP A 276 -19.07 -20.57 -6.67
CA ASP A 276 -17.73 -21.00 -7.09
C ASP A 276 -17.04 -19.89 -7.87
N GLU A 277 -17.76 -19.29 -8.84
CA GLU A 277 -17.21 -18.19 -9.64
C GLU A 277 -17.00 -16.93 -8.80
N VAL A 278 -17.92 -16.60 -7.90
CA VAL A 278 -17.76 -15.50 -6.97
C VAL A 278 -16.51 -15.69 -6.10
N ARG A 279 -16.26 -16.90 -5.58
CA ARG A 279 -15.04 -17.20 -4.80
C ARG A 279 -13.79 -17.05 -5.65
N ARG A 280 -13.76 -17.65 -6.85
CA ARG A 280 -12.62 -17.60 -7.77
C ARG A 280 -12.26 -16.18 -8.15
N ALA A 281 -13.23 -15.42 -8.64
CA ALA A 281 -13.02 -14.05 -9.09
C ALA A 281 -12.62 -13.12 -7.93
N SER A 282 -13.26 -13.26 -6.75
CA SER A 282 -12.89 -12.49 -5.56
C SER A 282 -11.46 -12.75 -5.11
N ALA A 283 -11.00 -14.00 -5.11
CA ALA A 283 -9.63 -14.36 -4.77
C ALA A 283 -8.62 -13.74 -5.75
N ALA A 284 -8.89 -13.84 -7.07
CA ALA A 284 -8.03 -13.27 -8.10
C ALA A 284 -7.94 -11.73 -8.00
N VAL A 285 -9.07 -11.04 -7.85
CA VAL A 285 -9.10 -9.58 -7.66
C VAL A 285 -8.35 -9.18 -6.39
N THR A 286 -8.58 -9.89 -5.29
CA THR A 286 -7.89 -9.61 -4.01
C THR A 286 -6.39 -9.74 -4.13
N ALA A 287 -5.88 -10.77 -4.81
CA ALA A 287 -4.45 -10.97 -5.03
C ALA A 287 -3.82 -9.82 -5.83
N ILE A 288 -4.50 -9.35 -6.90
CA ILE A 288 -4.04 -8.21 -7.70
C ILE A 288 -4.00 -6.92 -6.86
N LEU A 289 -5.07 -6.62 -6.12
CA LEU A 289 -5.12 -5.41 -5.30
C LEU A 289 -4.09 -5.43 -4.16
N ARG A 290 -3.85 -6.58 -3.53
CA ARG A 290 -2.79 -6.75 -2.50
C ARG A 290 -1.40 -6.47 -3.05
N SER A 291 -1.13 -6.83 -4.30
CA SER A 291 0.13 -6.49 -4.96
C SER A 291 0.27 -5.00 -5.31
N GLY A 292 -0.72 -4.15 -4.95
CA GLY A 292 -0.71 -2.72 -5.24
C GLY A 292 -1.05 -2.37 -6.69
N ARG A 293 -1.58 -3.33 -7.46
CA ARG A 293 -1.99 -3.13 -8.86
C ARG A 293 -3.50 -2.94 -8.98
N ASN A 294 -3.93 -2.13 -9.94
CA ASN A 294 -5.36 -1.98 -10.23
C ASN A 294 -5.90 -3.27 -10.84
N ALA A 295 -7.11 -3.68 -10.41
CA ALA A 295 -7.80 -4.85 -10.92
C ALA A 295 -8.97 -4.45 -11.82
N LEU A 296 -9.21 -5.20 -12.89
CA LEU A 296 -10.31 -5.02 -13.81
C LEU A 296 -11.17 -6.27 -13.82
N LEU A 297 -12.27 -6.25 -13.07
CA LEU A 297 -13.29 -7.29 -13.05
C LEU A 297 -14.27 -7.07 -14.21
N SER A 298 -14.43 -8.01 -15.12
CA SER A 298 -15.31 -7.85 -16.29
C SER A 298 -16.07 -9.11 -16.61
N SER A 299 -17.38 -8.98 -16.85
CA SER A 299 -18.24 -10.02 -17.40
C SER A 299 -18.30 -10.00 -18.94
N SER A 300 -17.57 -9.10 -19.60
CA SER A 300 -17.64 -8.89 -21.06
C SER A 300 -16.27 -8.80 -21.74
N PHE A 301 -15.18 -9.21 -21.06
CA PHE A 301 -13.83 -9.06 -21.59
C PHE A 301 -13.57 -9.89 -22.85
N ASP A 302 -14.13 -11.09 -22.91
CA ASP A 302 -13.99 -12.04 -24.03
C ASP A 302 -15.14 -11.97 -25.05
N ALA A 303 -15.92 -10.90 -25.06
CA ALA A 303 -17.07 -10.75 -25.95
C ALA A 303 -16.70 -10.52 -27.44
N GLU A 304 -15.78 -11.31 -27.99
CA GLU A 304 -15.70 -11.58 -29.44
C GLU A 304 -16.79 -12.52 -29.91
N GLN A 305 -17.43 -13.23 -29.00
CA GLN A 305 -18.60 -14.05 -29.28
C GLN A 305 -19.84 -13.15 -29.31
N SER A 306 -20.62 -13.26 -30.37
CA SER A 306 -21.90 -12.56 -30.60
C SER A 306 -22.64 -12.32 -29.29
N PRO A 307 -23.22 -11.14 -29.06
CA PRO A 307 -23.93 -10.84 -27.83
C PRO A 307 -25.06 -11.88 -27.67
N VAL A 308 -24.82 -12.84 -26.79
CA VAL A 308 -25.87 -13.79 -26.40
C VAL A 308 -26.96 -12.92 -25.77
N ARG A 309 -28.15 -12.88 -26.36
CA ARG A 309 -29.30 -12.21 -25.77
C ARG A 309 -29.63 -12.95 -24.47
N ARG A 310 -29.33 -12.32 -23.36
CA ARG A 310 -29.67 -12.84 -22.03
C ARG A 310 -31.03 -12.30 -21.59
N SER A 311 -31.76 -13.09 -20.82
CA SER A 311 -33.00 -12.65 -20.20
C SER A 311 -32.72 -11.52 -19.17
N ALA A 312 -33.76 -10.78 -18.82
CA ALA A 312 -33.65 -9.73 -17.78
C ALA A 312 -33.20 -10.31 -16.42
N ASP A 313 -33.66 -11.50 -16.08
CA ASP A 313 -33.32 -12.22 -14.86
C ASP A 313 -31.84 -12.64 -14.84
N GLU A 314 -31.30 -13.14 -15.95
CA GLU A 314 -29.86 -13.44 -16.08
C GLU A 314 -29.00 -12.20 -15.97
N ALA A 315 -29.36 -11.10 -16.64
CA ALA A 315 -28.65 -9.82 -16.56
C ALA A 315 -28.62 -9.28 -15.13
N GLN A 316 -29.76 -9.37 -14.42
CA GLN A 316 -29.83 -8.98 -13.01
C GLN A 316 -29.00 -9.93 -12.11
N GLY A 317 -29.02 -11.24 -12.41
CA GLY A 317 -28.19 -12.24 -11.72
C GLY A 317 -26.70 -11.93 -11.83
N ILE A 318 -26.21 -11.57 -13.03
CA ILE A 318 -24.83 -11.15 -13.29
C ILE A 318 -24.49 -9.88 -12.50
N SER A 319 -25.36 -8.86 -12.54
CA SER A 319 -25.15 -7.60 -11.82
C SER A 319 -25.01 -7.81 -10.31
N ARG A 320 -25.86 -8.65 -9.72
CA ARG A 320 -25.79 -9.03 -8.30
C ARG A 320 -24.53 -9.85 -7.96
N ALA A 321 -24.08 -10.70 -8.88
CA ALA A 321 -22.87 -11.49 -8.67
C ALA A 321 -21.60 -10.61 -8.71
N LEU A 322 -21.49 -9.69 -9.68
CA LEU A 322 -20.43 -8.71 -9.71
C LEU A 322 -20.39 -7.87 -8.41
N ALA A 323 -21.55 -7.44 -7.93
CA ALA A 323 -21.66 -6.71 -6.67
C ALA A 323 -21.24 -7.57 -5.46
N ALA A 324 -21.56 -8.86 -5.43
CA ALA A 324 -21.14 -9.80 -4.39
C ALA A 324 -19.62 -9.99 -4.41
N ILE A 325 -18.99 -10.10 -5.58
CA ILE A 325 -17.52 -10.14 -5.74
C ILE A 325 -16.90 -8.88 -5.15
N VAL A 326 -17.39 -7.69 -5.54
CA VAL A 326 -16.90 -6.41 -5.00
C VAL A 326 -17.00 -6.37 -3.47
N ALA A 327 -18.14 -6.74 -2.91
CA ALA A 327 -18.35 -6.74 -1.47
C ALA A 327 -17.42 -7.73 -0.75
N GLN A 328 -17.17 -8.91 -1.32
CA GLN A 328 -16.24 -9.89 -0.77
C GLN A 328 -14.79 -9.40 -0.83
N VAL A 329 -14.40 -8.79 -1.94
CA VAL A 329 -13.06 -8.20 -2.11
C VAL A 329 -12.83 -7.11 -1.08
N LEU A 330 -13.77 -6.15 -0.93
CA LEU A 330 -13.58 -5.00 -0.04
C LEU A 330 -13.65 -5.36 1.45
N ARG A 331 -14.14 -6.53 1.81
CA ARG A 331 -13.98 -7.07 3.18
C ARG A 331 -12.55 -7.53 3.46
N ASN A 332 -11.80 -7.91 2.42
CA ASN A 332 -10.49 -8.56 2.51
C ASN A 332 -9.32 -7.63 2.16
N VAL A 333 -9.56 -6.55 1.41
CA VAL A 333 -8.51 -5.60 0.99
C VAL A 333 -9.08 -4.22 0.76
N GLY A 334 -8.33 -3.19 1.17
CA GLY A 334 -8.71 -1.80 0.91
C GLY A 334 -8.44 -1.40 -0.54
N THR A 335 -9.27 -0.49 -1.09
CA THR A 335 -9.08 0.12 -2.41
C THR A 335 -9.07 1.65 -2.30
N GLY A 336 -8.39 2.32 -3.24
CA GLY A 336 -8.40 3.78 -3.40
C GLY A 336 -9.70 4.30 -3.99
N GLY A 337 -10.48 3.42 -4.64
CA GLY A 337 -11.78 3.75 -5.20
C GLY A 337 -12.29 2.68 -6.15
N LEU A 338 -13.53 2.87 -6.58
CA LEU A 338 -14.20 2.01 -7.54
C LEU A 338 -14.48 2.78 -8.84
N PHE A 339 -14.26 2.13 -9.97
CA PHE A 339 -14.87 2.50 -11.24
C PHE A 339 -15.92 1.47 -11.59
N VAL A 340 -17.15 1.88 -11.88
CA VAL A 340 -18.24 0.96 -12.22
C VAL A 340 -18.93 1.41 -13.49
N THR A 341 -18.97 0.53 -14.49
CA THR A 341 -19.76 0.78 -15.72
C THR A 341 -20.95 -0.16 -15.83
N GLY A 342 -22.09 0.44 -16.16
CA GLY A 342 -23.42 -0.18 -16.18
C GLY A 342 -24.28 0.31 -14.99
N GLY A 343 -25.39 0.96 -15.29
CA GLY A 343 -26.26 1.58 -14.25
C GLY A 343 -26.79 0.56 -13.24
N GLU A 344 -27.23 -0.61 -13.71
CA GLU A 344 -27.73 -1.69 -12.84
C GLU A 344 -26.63 -2.23 -11.91
N VAL A 345 -25.44 -2.47 -12.46
CA VAL A 345 -24.28 -2.93 -11.67
C VAL A 345 -23.90 -1.89 -10.60
N ALA A 346 -23.92 -0.59 -10.94
CA ALA A 346 -23.59 0.46 -9.99
C ALA A 346 -24.56 0.48 -8.80
N VAL A 347 -25.86 0.31 -9.05
CA VAL A 347 -26.87 0.24 -7.99
C VAL A 347 -26.67 -0.98 -7.10
N GLU A 348 -26.42 -2.16 -7.69
CA GLU A 348 -26.22 -3.38 -6.93
C GLU A 348 -24.91 -3.33 -6.12
N VAL A 349 -23.83 -2.72 -6.65
CA VAL A 349 -22.58 -2.48 -5.91
C VAL A 349 -22.81 -1.58 -4.71
N VAL A 350 -23.50 -0.43 -4.87
CA VAL A 350 -23.82 0.46 -3.75
C VAL A 350 -24.59 -0.27 -2.65
N ARG A 351 -25.58 -1.06 -3.02
CA ARG A 351 -26.40 -1.86 -2.07
C ARG A 351 -25.56 -2.94 -1.37
N ALA A 352 -24.76 -3.69 -2.11
CA ALA A 352 -23.94 -4.77 -1.56
C ALA A 352 -22.87 -4.26 -0.58
N LEU A 353 -22.42 -3.01 -0.74
CA LEU A 353 -21.52 -2.32 0.19
C LEU A 353 -22.24 -1.67 1.39
N GLY A 354 -23.56 -1.86 1.52
CA GLY A 354 -24.38 -1.25 2.58
C GLY A 354 -24.60 0.24 2.40
N GLY A 355 -24.34 0.79 1.22
CA GLY A 355 -24.55 2.19 0.91
C GLY A 355 -26.04 2.54 0.81
N ARG A 356 -26.42 3.72 1.31
CA ARG A 356 -27.76 4.28 1.23
C ARG A 356 -27.94 5.27 0.08
N GLY A 357 -26.82 5.62 -0.58
CA GLY A 357 -26.77 6.57 -1.68
C GLY A 357 -25.34 6.99 -1.99
N VAL A 358 -25.22 8.06 -2.75
CA VAL A 358 -23.93 8.65 -3.12
C VAL A 358 -23.98 10.17 -2.99
N ARG A 359 -22.85 10.78 -2.62
CA ARG A 359 -22.64 12.23 -2.63
C ARG A 359 -21.86 12.59 -3.88
N LEU A 360 -22.39 13.52 -4.68
CA LEU A 360 -21.71 14.03 -5.87
C LEU A 360 -20.48 14.85 -5.47
N VAL A 361 -19.36 14.68 -6.16
CA VAL A 361 -18.11 15.41 -5.94
C VAL A 361 -17.81 16.32 -7.13
N ARG A 362 -17.61 15.74 -8.31
CA ARG A 362 -17.33 16.46 -9.58
C ARG A 362 -17.54 15.56 -10.78
N GLU A 363 -17.50 16.12 -11.97
CA GLU A 363 -17.34 15.33 -13.18
C GLU A 363 -15.87 15.01 -13.46
N VAL A 364 -15.60 13.78 -13.93
CA VAL A 364 -14.29 13.38 -14.49
C VAL A 364 -14.24 13.75 -15.97
N GLU A 365 -15.26 13.37 -16.70
CA GLU A 365 -15.57 13.74 -18.09
C GLU A 365 -17.06 13.99 -18.21
N PRO A 366 -17.55 14.65 -19.27
CA PRO A 366 -18.98 14.93 -19.45
C PRO A 366 -19.85 13.66 -19.28
N GLY A 367 -20.76 13.70 -18.32
CA GLY A 367 -21.66 12.60 -17.98
C GLY A 367 -21.02 11.46 -17.16
N ILE A 368 -19.79 11.63 -16.66
CA ILE A 368 -19.07 10.63 -15.87
C ILE A 368 -18.74 11.22 -14.49
N PRO A 369 -19.62 11.09 -13.51
CA PRO A 369 -19.43 11.67 -12.19
C PRO A 369 -18.47 10.84 -11.33
N LEU A 370 -17.63 11.54 -10.55
CA LEU A 370 -16.99 11.05 -9.34
C LEU A 370 -17.93 11.34 -8.17
N VAL A 371 -18.21 10.33 -7.39
CA VAL A 371 -19.10 10.38 -6.23
C VAL A 371 -18.42 9.76 -5.02
N ARG A 372 -18.98 9.97 -3.83
CA ARG A 372 -18.62 9.23 -2.61
C ARG A 372 -19.79 8.41 -2.11
N LEU A 373 -19.52 7.17 -1.73
CA LEU A 373 -20.52 6.30 -1.11
C LEU A 373 -21.04 6.93 0.18
N LEU A 374 -22.33 6.85 0.43
CA LEU A 374 -22.98 7.31 1.66
C LEU A 374 -23.48 6.11 2.46
N GLY A 375 -22.95 5.98 3.67
CA GLY A 375 -23.36 4.96 4.64
C GLY A 375 -22.67 3.60 4.43
N GLY A 376 -22.91 2.71 5.38
CA GLY A 376 -22.28 1.39 5.43
C GLY A 376 -20.82 1.41 5.88
N PRO A 377 -20.16 0.23 5.91
CA PRO A 377 -18.77 0.09 6.33
C PRO A 377 -17.76 0.83 5.43
N HIS A 378 -18.18 1.19 4.21
CA HIS A 378 -17.34 1.86 3.22
C HIS A 378 -17.79 3.31 2.96
N ASP A 379 -18.39 3.99 3.96
CA ASP A 379 -18.77 5.38 3.85
C ASP A 379 -17.61 6.27 3.38
N GLY A 380 -17.87 7.18 2.44
CA GLY A 380 -16.86 8.06 1.86
C GLY A 380 -15.96 7.42 0.78
N LEU A 381 -16.12 6.13 0.45
CA LEU A 381 -15.36 5.49 -0.64
C LEU A 381 -15.61 6.24 -1.97
N PRO A 382 -14.53 6.67 -2.69
CA PRO A 382 -14.68 7.27 -4.01
C PRO A 382 -15.19 6.25 -5.03
N VAL A 383 -16.19 6.65 -5.81
CA VAL A 383 -16.74 5.81 -6.88
C VAL A 383 -16.93 6.67 -8.13
N VAL A 384 -16.43 6.21 -9.26
CA VAL A 384 -16.77 6.76 -10.57
C VAL A 384 -17.80 5.83 -11.22
N THR A 385 -18.93 6.39 -11.63
CA THR A 385 -19.95 5.65 -12.35
C THR A 385 -20.06 6.11 -13.80
N LYS A 386 -20.23 5.16 -14.73
CA LYS A 386 -20.30 5.45 -16.17
C LYS A 386 -21.42 4.66 -16.83
N ALA A 387 -22.24 5.32 -17.63
CA ALA A 387 -23.12 4.61 -18.57
C ALA A 387 -22.29 3.94 -19.68
N GLY A 388 -22.70 2.77 -20.16
CA GLY A 388 -21.92 1.96 -21.08
C GLY A 388 -21.48 2.67 -22.34
N GLY A 389 -22.35 3.51 -22.94
CA GLY A 389 -22.09 4.21 -24.19
C GLY A 389 -21.28 5.51 -24.08
N PHE A 390 -20.83 5.93 -22.88
CA PHE A 390 -20.18 7.23 -22.67
C PHE A 390 -18.65 7.15 -22.80
N GLY A 391 -18.06 8.29 -23.11
CA GLY A 391 -16.61 8.52 -23.14
C GLY A 391 -15.90 8.03 -24.40
N GLY A 392 -14.62 8.36 -24.52
CA GLY A 392 -13.69 7.91 -25.55
C GLY A 392 -12.90 6.66 -25.11
N GLU A 393 -11.92 6.25 -25.90
CA GLU A 393 -11.10 5.05 -25.66
C GLU A 393 -10.33 5.14 -24.31
N ALA A 394 -9.74 6.30 -23.99
CA ALA A 394 -8.93 6.52 -22.80
C ALA A 394 -9.76 6.81 -21.52
N THR A 395 -11.08 6.96 -21.62
CA THR A 395 -11.92 7.40 -20.51
C THR A 395 -11.76 6.57 -19.24
N MET A 396 -11.67 5.25 -19.37
CA MET A 396 -11.49 4.39 -18.18
C MET A 396 -10.12 4.65 -17.50
N ALA A 397 -9.06 4.92 -18.28
CA ALA A 397 -7.76 5.32 -17.75
C ALA A 397 -7.84 6.67 -17.03
N ASN A 398 -8.50 7.67 -17.64
CA ASN A 398 -8.71 8.99 -17.02
C ASN A 398 -9.52 8.87 -15.71
N CYS A 399 -10.45 7.93 -15.61
CA CYS A 399 -11.17 7.66 -14.36
C CYS A 399 -10.29 7.03 -13.29
N VAL A 400 -9.37 6.14 -13.64
CA VAL A 400 -8.36 5.61 -12.71
C VAL A 400 -7.49 6.74 -12.19
N ASP A 401 -6.95 7.58 -13.07
CA ASP A 401 -6.14 8.73 -12.68
C ASP A 401 -6.93 9.70 -11.77
N ALA A 402 -8.21 9.95 -12.09
CA ALA A 402 -9.07 10.79 -11.29
C ALA A 402 -9.29 10.24 -9.87
N LEU A 403 -9.42 8.91 -9.70
CA LEU A 403 -9.55 8.26 -8.40
C LEU A 403 -8.24 8.35 -7.60
N LEU A 404 -7.09 8.09 -8.24
CA LEU A 404 -5.76 8.20 -7.62
C LEU A 404 -5.41 9.65 -7.25
N LEU A 405 -5.72 10.62 -8.14
CA LEU A 405 -5.53 12.05 -7.87
C LEU A 405 -6.46 12.56 -6.77
N ASN A 406 -7.68 12.04 -6.67
CA ASN A 406 -8.60 12.41 -5.58
C ASN A 406 -8.01 12.02 -4.21
N GLU A 407 -7.34 10.89 -4.10
CA GLU A 407 -6.62 10.52 -2.89
C GLU A 407 -5.45 11.48 -2.61
N LYS A 408 -4.65 11.83 -3.63
CA LYS A 408 -3.54 12.80 -3.49
C LYS A 408 -4.02 14.21 -3.13
N ASN A 409 -5.11 14.68 -3.73
CA ASN A 409 -5.67 16.00 -3.42
C ASN A 409 -6.20 16.06 -1.98
N ARG A 410 -6.84 14.99 -1.51
CA ARG A 410 -7.24 14.87 -0.11
C ARG A 410 -6.05 14.96 0.84
N ARG A 411 -4.93 14.29 0.51
CA ARG A 411 -3.67 14.36 1.28
C ARG A 411 -3.03 15.74 1.28
N ARG A 412 -3.38 16.60 0.31
CA ARG A 412 -2.93 17.99 0.22
C ARG A 412 -3.88 18.99 0.89
N GLY A 413 -5.02 18.55 1.40
CA GLY A 413 -6.06 19.43 1.91
C GLY A 413 -6.69 20.34 0.84
N ILE A 414 -6.69 19.90 -0.41
CA ILE A 414 -7.24 20.64 -1.56
C ILE A 414 -8.55 19.93 -1.95
N GLU A 415 -9.56 19.97 -1.09
CA GLU A 415 -10.93 19.55 -1.42
C GLU A 415 -11.88 20.75 -1.44
#